data_693ff9d27b83adb54dd89bc3922934ad
#
_entry.id   693ff9d27b83adb54dd89bc3922934ad
#
_cell.length_a   1.000
_cell.length_b   1.000
_cell.length_c   1.000
_cell.angle_alpha   90.00
_cell.angle_beta   90.00
_cell.angle_gamma   90.00
#
_symmetry.space_group_name_H-M   'P 1'
#
loop_
_entity.id
_entity.type
_entity.pdbx_description
1 polymer ?
#
loop_
_entity_poly.entity_id
_entity_poly.type
_entity_poly.pdbx_seq_one_letter_code
_entity_poly.pdbx_strand_id
1 'polypeptide(L)'
;LTHSITRLDGVLVTHEHYDHVGGLDDLRPFCRDKGVDIYAEDNVAEAIITRMPYAFREFKYPGVPNLELIRISEQPFDAAGIKVIPIRILHGKLPILGYRIGNFAYLTDLKYISDDEIMKLRGLDVLVIDALRKGHHPSHEGLEEALQNIEKIRPKTAYLIHMSHRIGLHEFIEKELPANVHYAYDGLTITC
;
A
#
# COMPACT_ATOMS: atom_id res chain seq x y z
N LEU A 1 -9.08 10.58 -13.13
CA LEU A 1 -9.36 11.42 -14.30
C LEU A 1 -8.09 12.11 -14.81
N THR A 2 -7.26 12.66 -13.93
CA THR A 2 -6.02 13.37 -14.29
C THR A 2 -5.03 12.49 -15.06
N HIS A 3 -4.97 11.20 -14.77
CA HIS A 3 -4.07 10.24 -15.42
C HIS A 3 -4.76 9.34 -16.46
N SER A 4 -6.02 9.65 -16.83
CA SER A 4 -6.79 8.91 -17.85
C SER A 4 -6.89 7.40 -17.59
N ILE A 5 -6.89 6.97 -16.32
CA ILE A 5 -7.09 5.57 -15.94
C ILE A 5 -8.56 5.23 -16.21
N THR A 6 -8.79 4.28 -17.10
CA THR A 6 -10.13 3.84 -17.52
C THR A 6 -10.45 2.41 -17.12
N ARG A 7 -9.46 1.64 -16.66
CA ARG A 7 -9.59 0.25 -16.25
C ARG A 7 -8.84 -0.01 -14.95
N LEU A 8 -9.40 -0.84 -14.11
CA LEU A 8 -8.79 -1.36 -12.90
C LEU A 8 -9.07 -2.85 -12.82
N ASP A 9 -8.02 -3.67 -12.71
CA ASP A 9 -8.15 -5.12 -12.67
C ASP A 9 -8.21 -5.67 -11.24
N GLY A 10 -7.63 -4.95 -10.27
CA GLY A 10 -7.69 -5.35 -8.87
C GLY A 10 -7.10 -4.30 -7.94
N VAL A 11 -7.35 -4.47 -6.65
CA VAL A 11 -6.85 -3.64 -5.54
C VAL A 11 -6.22 -4.56 -4.50
N LEU A 12 -5.00 -4.26 -4.09
CA LEU A 12 -4.32 -4.92 -2.97
C LEU A 12 -4.53 -4.06 -1.72
N VAL A 13 -5.22 -4.60 -0.73
CA VAL A 13 -5.50 -3.89 0.53
C VAL A 13 -4.50 -4.33 1.59
N THR A 14 -3.81 -3.38 2.20
CA THR A 14 -2.79 -3.64 3.22
C THR A 14 -3.41 -3.95 4.58
N HIS A 15 -4.42 -3.17 4.98
CA HIS A 15 -5.13 -3.31 6.25
C HIS A 15 -6.47 -2.53 6.25
N GLU A 16 -7.23 -2.64 7.34
CA GLU A 16 -8.61 -2.16 7.42
C GLU A 16 -8.79 -0.71 7.86
N HIS A 17 -7.74 0.08 8.10
CA HIS A 17 -7.92 1.48 8.48
C HIS A 17 -8.63 2.27 7.38
N TYR A 18 -9.43 3.27 7.78
CA TYR A 18 -10.37 3.94 6.87
C TYR A 18 -9.68 4.70 5.73
N ASP A 19 -8.54 5.29 5.99
CA ASP A 19 -7.70 5.98 5.01
C ASP A 19 -7.09 5.06 3.93
N HIS A 20 -7.14 3.72 4.16
CA HIS A 20 -6.71 2.70 3.18
C HIS A 20 -7.88 2.00 2.48
N VAL A 21 -9.10 2.05 3.03
CA VAL A 21 -10.27 1.36 2.45
C VAL A 21 -11.43 2.29 2.11
N GLY A 22 -11.42 3.55 2.57
CA GLY A 22 -12.52 4.49 2.40
C GLY A 22 -12.86 4.82 0.94
N GLY A 23 -11.88 4.72 0.04
CA GLY A 23 -12.07 4.94 -1.40
C GLY A 23 -12.65 3.76 -2.18
N LEU A 24 -12.92 2.60 -1.56
CA LEU A 24 -13.44 1.42 -2.27
C LEU A 24 -14.83 1.67 -2.89
N ASP A 25 -15.66 2.50 -2.29
CA ASP A 25 -16.97 2.87 -2.85
C ASP A 25 -16.85 3.70 -4.14
N ASP A 26 -15.77 4.47 -4.28
CA ASP A 26 -15.49 5.30 -5.46
C ASP A 26 -14.98 4.50 -6.66
N LEU A 27 -14.80 3.18 -6.52
CA LEU A 27 -14.44 2.28 -7.63
C LEU A 27 -15.60 1.99 -8.59
N ARG A 28 -16.81 2.46 -8.33
CA ARG A 28 -18.01 2.26 -9.17
C ARG A 28 -17.79 2.50 -10.67
N PRO A 29 -17.04 3.53 -11.11
CA PRO A 29 -16.80 3.74 -12.53
C PRO A 29 -16.05 2.60 -13.22
N PHE A 30 -15.23 1.85 -12.46
CA PHE A 30 -14.44 0.73 -12.95
C PHE A 30 -15.18 -0.61 -12.92
N CYS A 31 -16.37 -0.66 -12.31
CA CYS A 31 -17.18 -1.87 -12.15
C CYS A 31 -18.22 -2.08 -13.26
N ARG A 32 -18.16 -1.32 -14.38
CA ARG A 32 -19.22 -1.30 -15.40
C ARG A 32 -19.34 -2.62 -16.16
N ASP A 33 -18.21 -3.18 -16.59
CA ASP A 33 -18.19 -4.37 -17.44
C ASP A 33 -17.94 -5.65 -16.65
N LYS A 34 -17.12 -5.57 -15.62
CA LYS A 34 -16.84 -6.65 -14.67
C LYS A 34 -16.64 -6.09 -13.26
N GLY A 35 -16.67 -6.95 -12.25
CA GLY A 35 -16.30 -6.57 -10.90
C GLY A 35 -14.82 -6.17 -10.80
N VAL A 36 -14.46 -5.52 -9.70
CA VAL A 36 -13.07 -5.24 -9.33
C VAL A 36 -12.68 -6.18 -8.20
N ASP A 37 -11.60 -6.93 -8.39
CA ASP A 37 -11.07 -7.87 -7.41
C ASP A 37 -10.38 -7.10 -6.28
N ILE A 38 -10.76 -7.39 -5.04
CA ILE A 38 -10.18 -6.79 -3.83
C ILE A 38 -9.44 -7.89 -3.07
N TYR A 39 -8.12 -7.87 -3.14
CA TYR A 39 -7.25 -8.84 -2.46
C TYR A 39 -6.99 -8.37 -1.03
N ALA A 40 -7.43 -9.12 -0.04
CA ALA A 40 -7.33 -8.75 1.37
C ALA A 40 -7.18 -9.99 2.26
N GLU A 41 -6.50 -9.85 3.41
CA GLU A 41 -6.52 -10.88 4.46
C GLU A 41 -7.93 -11.06 5.03
N ASP A 42 -8.22 -12.20 5.65
CA ASP A 42 -9.54 -12.54 6.15
C ASP A 42 -10.14 -11.48 7.09
N ASN A 43 -9.36 -11.00 8.07
CA ASN A 43 -9.80 -9.96 9.01
C ASN A 43 -10.08 -8.63 8.30
N VAL A 44 -9.29 -8.27 7.30
CA VAL A 44 -9.47 -7.05 6.49
C VAL A 44 -10.72 -7.18 5.61
N ALA A 45 -10.94 -8.35 4.98
CA ALA A 45 -12.12 -8.64 4.19
C ALA A 45 -13.40 -8.53 5.04
N GLU A 46 -13.42 -9.10 6.25
CA GLU A 46 -14.55 -8.98 7.19
C GLU A 46 -14.80 -7.53 7.62
N ALA A 47 -13.74 -6.76 7.85
CA ALA A 47 -13.87 -5.34 8.17
C ALA A 47 -14.48 -4.54 7.00
N ILE A 48 -14.09 -4.83 5.75
CA ILE A 48 -14.66 -4.22 4.55
C ILE A 48 -16.15 -4.58 4.41
N ILE A 49 -16.52 -5.86 4.56
CA ILE A 49 -17.93 -6.32 4.51
C ILE A 49 -18.76 -5.59 5.57
N THR A 50 -18.21 -5.47 6.79
CA THR A 50 -18.93 -4.82 7.91
C THR A 50 -19.15 -3.33 7.64
N ARG A 51 -18.21 -2.64 7.01
CA ARG A 51 -18.30 -1.20 6.69
C ARG A 51 -19.16 -0.90 5.47
N MET A 52 -19.18 -1.82 4.49
CA MET A 52 -19.87 -1.65 3.22
C MET A 52 -20.82 -2.83 2.93
N PRO A 53 -21.74 -3.19 3.85
CA PRO A 53 -22.53 -4.41 3.71
C PRO A 53 -23.42 -4.41 2.45
N TYR A 54 -23.79 -3.23 1.95
CA TYR A 54 -24.58 -3.07 0.74
C TYR A 54 -23.86 -3.54 -0.53
N ALA A 55 -22.50 -3.47 -0.55
CA ALA A 55 -21.69 -3.89 -1.69
C ALA A 55 -21.57 -5.41 -1.82
N PHE A 56 -21.84 -6.17 -0.74
CA PHE A 56 -21.64 -7.63 -0.66
C PHE A 56 -22.94 -8.42 -0.43
N ARG A 57 -24.11 -7.76 -0.50
CA ARG A 57 -25.43 -8.45 -0.42
C ARG A 57 -25.70 -9.24 -1.69
N GLU A 58 -26.46 -10.33 -1.56
CA GLU A 58 -26.93 -11.14 -2.69
C GLU A 58 -27.73 -10.30 -3.69
N PHE A 59 -28.63 -9.45 -3.20
CA PHE A 59 -29.40 -8.51 -4.02
C PHE A 59 -28.85 -7.09 -3.90
N LYS A 60 -28.25 -6.61 -4.97
CA LYS A 60 -27.69 -5.26 -5.09
C LYS A 60 -28.62 -4.38 -5.91
N TYR A 61 -28.89 -3.15 -5.46
CA TYR A 61 -29.60 -2.17 -6.26
C TYR A 61 -28.65 -1.51 -7.29
N PRO A 62 -29.17 -0.91 -8.38
CA PRO A 62 -28.37 -0.25 -9.39
C PRO A 62 -27.47 0.84 -8.79
N GLY A 63 -26.21 0.90 -9.22
CA GLY A 63 -25.23 1.91 -8.77
C GLY A 63 -24.37 1.49 -7.58
N VAL A 64 -24.58 0.31 -7.01
CA VAL A 64 -23.66 -0.27 -6.02
C VAL A 64 -22.38 -0.73 -6.72
N PRO A 65 -21.18 -0.50 -6.14
CA PRO A 65 -19.95 -1.02 -6.71
C PRO A 65 -19.97 -2.57 -6.74
N ASN A 66 -19.55 -3.16 -7.85
CA ASN A 66 -19.38 -4.60 -7.96
C ASN A 66 -17.96 -4.97 -7.57
N LEU A 67 -17.77 -5.32 -6.29
CA LEU A 67 -16.49 -5.70 -5.72
C LEU A 67 -16.51 -7.19 -5.39
N GLU A 68 -15.42 -7.88 -5.69
CA GLU A 68 -15.21 -9.28 -5.33
C GLU A 68 -14.05 -9.40 -4.35
N LEU A 69 -14.30 -9.95 -3.15
CA LEU A 69 -13.27 -10.13 -2.13
C LEU A 69 -12.54 -11.45 -2.36
N ILE A 70 -11.27 -11.35 -2.70
CA ILE A 70 -10.37 -12.48 -2.84
C ILE A 70 -9.50 -12.53 -1.58
N ARG A 71 -9.72 -13.59 -0.78
CA ARG A 71 -9.00 -13.78 0.48
C ARG A 71 -7.59 -14.28 0.21
N ILE A 72 -6.61 -13.57 0.74
CA ILE A 72 -5.18 -13.86 0.61
C ILE A 72 -4.56 -14.15 1.98
N SER A 73 -3.37 -14.72 1.96
CA SER A 73 -2.53 -14.97 3.14
C SER A 73 -1.13 -14.42 2.90
N GLU A 74 -0.17 -14.82 3.73
CA GLU A 74 1.25 -14.51 3.54
C GLU A 74 1.93 -15.28 2.39
N GLN A 75 1.20 -16.18 1.72
CA GLN A 75 1.73 -16.93 0.58
C GLN A 75 1.67 -16.10 -0.71
N PRO A 76 2.67 -16.21 -1.59
CA PRO A 76 2.61 -15.59 -2.90
C PRO A 76 1.36 -16.02 -3.67
N PHE A 77 0.74 -15.06 -4.36
CA PHE A 77 -0.48 -15.27 -5.15
C PHE A 77 -0.41 -14.55 -6.50
N ASP A 78 -1.37 -14.81 -7.36
CA ASP A 78 -1.55 -14.12 -8.63
C ASP A 78 -2.69 -13.11 -8.50
N ALA A 79 -2.43 -11.87 -8.87
CA ALA A 79 -3.42 -10.80 -8.97
C ALA A 79 -3.52 -10.35 -10.42
N ALA A 80 -4.57 -10.75 -11.11
CA ALA A 80 -4.83 -10.40 -12.51
C ALA A 80 -3.65 -10.72 -13.46
N GLY A 81 -2.96 -11.85 -13.26
CA GLY A 81 -1.80 -12.30 -14.05
C GLY A 81 -0.46 -11.72 -13.56
N ILE A 82 -0.45 -11.06 -12.43
CA ILE A 82 0.75 -10.47 -11.83
C ILE A 82 1.07 -11.23 -10.53
N LYS A 83 2.28 -11.79 -10.43
CA LYS A 83 2.73 -12.43 -9.19
C LYS A 83 3.00 -11.41 -8.11
N VAL A 84 2.34 -11.56 -6.98
CA VAL A 84 2.46 -10.72 -5.78
C VAL A 84 3.06 -11.53 -4.64
N ILE A 85 4.02 -10.95 -3.94
CA ILE A 85 4.62 -11.53 -2.73
C ILE A 85 4.21 -10.63 -1.55
N PRO A 86 3.38 -11.13 -0.62
CA PRO A 86 3.07 -10.42 0.60
C PRO A 86 4.29 -10.28 1.51
N ILE A 87 4.41 -9.14 2.14
CA ILE A 87 5.46 -8.80 3.10
C ILE A 87 4.78 -8.53 4.44
N ARG A 88 5.02 -9.36 5.45
CA ARG A 88 4.46 -9.17 6.78
C ARG A 88 5.19 -8.03 7.50
N ILE A 89 4.45 -6.99 7.87
CA ILE A 89 4.95 -5.86 8.65
C ILE A 89 4.03 -5.58 9.84
N LEU A 90 4.49 -4.79 10.79
CA LEU A 90 3.66 -4.36 11.93
C LEU A 90 3.41 -2.86 11.86
N HIS A 91 2.14 -2.48 11.99
CA HIS A 91 1.68 -1.13 12.25
C HIS A 91 1.43 -0.98 13.76
N GLY A 92 2.40 -0.47 14.50
CA GLY A 92 2.42 -0.59 15.94
C GLY A 92 2.49 -2.07 16.37
N LYS A 93 1.37 -2.61 16.83
CA LYS A 93 1.21 -4.04 17.17
C LYS A 93 0.30 -4.80 16.19
N LEU A 94 -0.34 -4.09 15.27
CA LEU A 94 -1.25 -4.68 14.28
C LEU A 94 -0.41 -5.31 13.15
N PRO A 95 -0.54 -6.63 12.90
CA PRO A 95 0.06 -7.23 11.73
C PRO A 95 -0.71 -6.82 10.48
N ILE A 96 0.01 -6.31 9.48
CA ILE A 96 -0.53 -5.86 8.19
C ILE A 96 0.33 -6.39 7.04
N LEU A 97 -0.12 -6.22 5.80
CA LEU A 97 0.63 -6.60 4.62
C LEU A 97 1.17 -5.38 3.86
N GLY A 98 2.45 -5.43 3.53
CA GLY A 98 2.98 -4.77 2.35
C GLY A 98 3.03 -5.73 1.17
N TYR A 99 3.42 -5.27 -0.01
CA TYR A 99 3.42 -6.08 -1.22
C TYR A 99 4.68 -5.85 -2.04
N ARG A 100 5.23 -6.96 -2.57
CA ARG A 100 6.27 -6.93 -3.59
C ARG A 100 5.73 -7.44 -4.92
N ILE A 101 5.99 -6.70 -6.00
CA ILE A 101 5.63 -7.03 -7.39
C ILE A 101 6.90 -6.91 -8.24
N GLY A 102 7.46 -8.03 -8.65
CA GLY A 102 8.75 -8.03 -9.36
C GLY A 102 9.86 -7.33 -8.57
N ASN A 103 10.38 -6.22 -9.11
CA ASN A 103 11.42 -5.40 -8.50
C ASN A 103 10.87 -4.13 -7.80
N PHE A 104 9.56 -4.04 -7.62
CA PHE A 104 8.86 -2.98 -6.90
C PHE A 104 8.33 -3.50 -5.57
N ALA A 105 8.36 -2.69 -4.50
CA ALA A 105 7.67 -2.99 -3.25
C ALA A 105 7.00 -1.74 -2.66
N TYR A 106 5.87 -1.97 -1.97
CA TYR A 106 5.05 -0.96 -1.32
C TYR A 106 4.80 -1.33 0.15
N LEU A 107 5.31 -0.53 1.07
CA LEU A 107 5.24 -0.71 2.53
C LEU A 107 4.69 0.57 3.16
N THR A 108 3.39 0.63 3.40
CA THR A 108 2.76 1.74 4.14
C THR A 108 2.56 1.36 5.60
N ASP A 109 2.40 2.35 6.48
CA ASP A 109 2.08 2.16 7.91
C ASP A 109 3.06 1.25 8.66
N LEU A 110 4.29 1.25 8.21
CA LEU A 110 5.34 0.43 8.76
C LEU A 110 5.81 0.97 10.11
N LYS A 111 5.85 0.10 11.14
CA LYS A 111 6.56 0.34 12.39
C LYS A 111 7.68 -0.65 12.63
N TYR A 112 7.48 -1.89 12.19
CA TYR A 112 8.49 -2.93 12.35
C TYR A 112 8.40 -3.94 11.20
N ILE A 113 9.58 -4.35 10.75
CA ILE A 113 9.76 -5.42 9.76
C ILE A 113 10.87 -6.36 10.25
N SER A 114 10.66 -7.66 10.15
CA SER A 114 11.65 -8.65 10.53
C SER A 114 12.76 -8.80 9.48
N ASP A 115 13.92 -9.32 9.87
CA ASP A 115 15.03 -9.58 8.94
C ASP A 115 14.63 -10.59 7.85
N ASP A 116 13.79 -11.59 8.15
CA ASP A 116 13.29 -12.55 7.16
C ASP A 116 12.43 -11.86 6.09
N GLU A 117 11.59 -10.90 6.48
CA GLU A 117 10.80 -10.10 5.53
C GLU A 117 11.69 -9.14 4.72
N ILE A 118 12.72 -8.56 5.34
CA ILE A 118 13.73 -7.75 4.63
C ILE A 118 14.43 -8.58 3.55
N MET A 119 14.71 -9.86 3.80
CA MET A 119 15.31 -10.74 2.77
C MET A 119 14.43 -10.91 1.54
N LYS A 120 13.11 -10.89 1.68
CA LYS A 120 12.18 -10.91 0.54
C LYS A 120 12.23 -9.63 -0.30
N LEU A 121 12.79 -8.53 0.24
CA LEU A 121 12.89 -7.22 -0.41
C LEU A 121 14.26 -6.97 -1.08
N ARG A 122 15.13 -7.96 -1.15
CA ARG A 122 16.42 -7.81 -1.84
C ARG A 122 16.25 -7.69 -3.35
N GLY A 123 17.09 -6.84 -3.97
CA GLY A 123 17.11 -6.66 -5.43
C GLY A 123 15.97 -5.80 -5.98
N LEU A 124 15.37 -4.93 -5.16
CA LEU A 124 14.37 -3.98 -5.63
C LEU A 124 15.02 -2.87 -6.48
N ASP A 125 14.32 -2.50 -7.55
CA ASP A 125 14.59 -1.27 -8.28
C ASP A 125 13.94 -0.09 -7.57
N VAL A 126 12.70 -0.27 -7.09
CA VAL A 126 11.93 0.76 -6.40
C VAL A 126 11.33 0.22 -5.10
N LEU A 127 11.53 0.97 -4.02
CA LEU A 127 10.85 0.78 -2.74
C LEU A 127 10.01 2.02 -2.42
N VAL A 128 8.72 1.81 -2.14
CA VAL A 128 7.84 2.81 -1.53
C VAL A 128 7.66 2.43 -0.07
N ILE A 129 7.97 3.35 0.85
CA ILE A 129 8.03 3.05 2.29
C ILE A 129 7.47 4.21 3.13
N ASP A 130 6.85 3.87 4.26
CA ASP A 130 6.33 4.83 5.26
C ASP A 130 7.45 5.72 5.84
N ALA A 131 7.16 7.00 6.02
CA ALA A 131 7.97 7.93 6.81
C ALA A 131 7.10 9.05 7.38
N LEU A 132 6.37 8.79 8.45
CA LEU A 132 5.33 9.68 8.94
C LEU A 132 5.82 11.09 9.31
N ARG A 133 7.00 11.21 9.95
CA ARG A 133 7.58 12.47 10.44
C ARG A 133 9.07 12.31 10.79
N LYS A 134 9.76 13.41 11.09
CA LYS A 134 11.18 13.38 11.51
C LYS A 134 11.42 12.69 12.85
N GLY A 135 10.48 12.69 13.79
CA GLY A 135 10.65 12.10 15.13
C GLY A 135 9.94 10.75 15.29
N HIS A 136 10.24 10.08 16.38
CA HIS A 136 9.63 8.78 16.73
C HIS A 136 8.10 8.83 16.78
N HIS A 137 7.46 7.75 16.33
CA HIS A 137 6.02 7.48 16.46
C HIS A 137 5.77 6.05 16.94
N PRO A 138 4.75 5.80 17.78
CA PRO A 138 4.53 4.46 18.34
C PRO A 138 4.05 3.42 17.34
N SER A 139 3.39 3.82 16.26
CA SER A 139 2.80 2.91 15.27
C SER A 139 3.34 3.04 13.85
N HIS A 140 4.11 4.08 13.55
CA HIS A 140 4.75 4.31 12.25
C HIS A 140 6.25 4.49 12.39
N GLU A 141 6.96 4.38 11.29
CA GLU A 141 8.35 4.83 11.22
C GLU A 141 8.44 6.36 11.15
N GLY A 142 9.44 6.90 11.86
CA GLY A 142 9.95 8.21 11.56
C GLY A 142 10.96 8.16 10.41
N LEU A 143 11.36 9.32 9.92
CA LEU A 143 12.32 9.43 8.80
C LEU A 143 13.61 8.63 9.06
N GLU A 144 14.16 8.71 10.26
CA GLU A 144 15.42 8.03 10.62
C GLU A 144 15.26 6.51 10.57
N GLU A 145 14.14 5.96 11.11
CA GLU A 145 13.83 4.53 11.08
C GLU A 145 13.63 4.03 9.63
N ALA A 146 12.94 4.81 8.80
CA ALA A 146 12.74 4.51 7.38
C ALA A 146 14.08 4.48 6.62
N LEU A 147 14.97 5.46 6.84
CA LEU A 147 16.31 5.49 6.22
C LEU A 147 17.16 4.27 6.63
N GLN A 148 17.08 3.82 7.90
CA GLN A 148 17.76 2.61 8.36
C GLN A 148 17.27 1.36 7.63
N ASN A 149 15.95 1.23 7.41
CA ASN A 149 15.38 0.10 6.66
C ASN A 149 15.73 0.19 5.17
N ILE A 150 15.74 1.36 4.57
CA ILE A 150 16.22 1.56 3.19
C ILE A 150 17.68 1.10 3.05
N GLU A 151 18.56 1.44 4.01
CA GLU A 151 19.94 0.99 4.02
C GLU A 151 20.07 -0.54 4.12
N LYS A 152 19.22 -1.20 4.92
CA LYS A 152 19.18 -2.66 5.01
C LYS A 152 18.66 -3.33 3.74
N ILE A 153 17.59 -2.81 3.14
CA ILE A 153 16.92 -3.37 1.95
C ILE A 153 17.78 -3.13 0.70
N ARG A 154 18.40 -1.95 0.57
CA ARG A 154 19.23 -1.51 -0.55
C ARG A 154 18.50 -1.49 -1.89
N PRO A 155 17.37 -0.79 -2.02
CA PRO A 155 16.76 -0.56 -3.31
C PRO A 155 17.62 0.37 -4.17
N LYS A 156 17.43 0.38 -5.49
CA LYS A 156 18.07 1.40 -6.34
C LYS A 156 17.54 2.80 -6.04
N THR A 157 16.21 2.91 -5.84
CA THR A 157 15.54 4.15 -5.48
C THR A 157 14.45 3.88 -4.43
N ALA A 158 14.30 4.77 -3.46
CA ALA A 158 13.23 4.71 -2.47
C ALA A 158 12.36 5.97 -2.52
N TYR A 159 11.06 5.81 -2.33
CA TYR A 159 10.08 6.89 -2.22
C TYR A 159 9.39 6.83 -0.88
N LEU A 160 9.45 7.93 -0.13
CA LEU A 160 8.81 8.08 1.17
C LEU A 160 7.36 8.51 0.98
N ILE A 161 6.45 7.84 1.69
CA ILE A 161 5.01 8.10 1.66
C ILE A 161 4.44 8.28 3.07
N HIS A 162 3.14 8.49 3.15
CA HIS A 162 2.36 8.59 4.40
C HIS A 162 2.83 9.71 5.33
N MET A 163 3.40 10.78 4.78
CA MET A 163 3.94 11.90 5.53
C MET A 163 2.83 12.73 6.18
N SER A 164 3.00 13.02 7.47
CA SER A 164 2.17 14.02 8.15
C SER A 164 2.68 15.44 7.87
N HIS A 165 1.84 16.45 8.15
CA HIS A 165 2.23 17.86 8.07
C HIS A 165 3.49 18.23 8.89
N ARG A 166 3.90 17.35 9.82
CA ARG A 166 5.09 17.57 10.68
C ARG A 166 6.41 17.24 10.01
N ILE A 167 6.39 16.67 8.81
CA ILE A 167 7.62 16.38 8.06
C ILE A 167 8.26 17.67 7.52
N GLY A 168 7.45 18.65 7.16
CA GLY A 168 7.85 19.91 6.55
C GLY A 168 7.33 20.06 5.11
N LEU A 169 7.70 21.15 4.45
CA LEU A 169 7.34 21.40 3.05
C LEU A 169 8.29 20.64 2.12
N HIS A 170 7.73 20.00 1.10
CA HIS A 170 8.45 19.14 0.15
C HIS A 170 9.71 19.80 -0.41
N GLU A 171 9.63 21.04 -0.86
CA GLU A 171 10.76 21.77 -1.47
C GLU A 171 11.99 21.96 -0.57
N PHE A 172 11.81 21.85 0.75
CA PHE A 172 12.91 21.98 1.72
C PHE A 172 13.41 20.61 2.17
N ILE A 173 12.49 19.70 2.50
CA ILE A 173 12.84 18.41 3.09
C ILE A 173 13.51 17.47 2.09
N GLU A 174 13.18 17.57 0.79
CA GLU A 174 13.80 16.76 -0.27
C GLU A 174 15.32 16.90 -0.31
N LYS A 175 15.82 18.09 0.01
CA LYS A 175 17.28 18.39 0.01
C LYS A 175 18.05 17.76 1.17
N GLU A 176 17.35 17.25 2.18
CA GLU A 176 17.94 16.62 3.36
C GLU A 176 18.14 15.11 3.17
N LEU A 177 17.60 14.53 2.07
CA LEU A 177 17.59 13.09 1.83
C LEU A 177 18.88 12.60 1.11
N PRO A 178 19.23 11.32 1.28
CA PRO A 178 20.23 10.67 0.43
C PRO A 178 19.83 10.73 -1.04
N ALA A 179 20.79 10.72 -1.95
CA ALA A 179 20.57 10.93 -3.40
C ALA A 179 19.61 9.94 -4.07
N ASN A 180 19.42 8.76 -3.49
CA ASN A 180 18.51 7.74 -4.00
C ASN A 180 17.19 7.63 -3.20
N VAL A 181 16.90 8.59 -2.33
CA VAL A 181 15.68 8.64 -1.52
C VAL A 181 14.93 9.94 -1.83
N HIS A 182 13.64 9.84 -2.09
CA HIS A 182 12.79 10.96 -2.48
C HIS A 182 11.50 10.96 -1.70
N TYR A 183 10.87 12.11 -1.52
CA TYR A 183 9.49 12.19 -1.07
C TYR A 183 8.54 12.01 -2.27
N ALA A 184 7.56 11.13 -2.13
CA ALA A 184 6.48 11.02 -3.12
C ALA A 184 5.57 12.26 -3.07
N TYR A 185 4.93 12.55 -4.19
CA TYR A 185 3.95 13.64 -4.32
C TYR A 185 2.81 13.22 -5.25
N ASP A 186 1.67 13.91 -5.15
CA ASP A 186 0.49 13.61 -5.96
C ASP A 186 0.78 13.78 -7.46
N GLY A 187 0.53 12.73 -8.22
CA GLY A 187 0.80 12.71 -9.65
C GLY A 187 2.19 12.18 -10.04
N LEU A 188 3.03 11.79 -9.09
CA LEU A 188 4.30 11.13 -9.39
C LEU A 188 4.06 9.84 -10.19
N THR A 189 4.73 9.70 -11.32
CA THR A 189 4.75 8.48 -12.13
C THR A 189 6.14 7.86 -12.08
N ILE A 190 6.20 6.58 -11.75
CA ILE A 190 7.44 5.80 -11.65
C ILE A 190 7.36 4.65 -12.64
N THR A 191 8.46 4.39 -13.36
CA THR A 191 8.60 3.21 -14.22
C THR A 191 9.60 2.25 -13.57
N CYS A 192 9.22 0.99 -13.39
CA CYS A 192 10.04 -0.07 -12.80
C CYS A 192 9.85 -1.42 -13.53
#